data_d842cb514f294ffae9674dd530add328
#
_entry.id   d842cb514f294ffae9674dd530add328
#
_cell.length_a   1.000
_cell.length_b   1.000
_cell.length_c   1.000
_cell.angle_alpha   90.00
_cell.angle_beta   90.00
_cell.angle_gamma   90.00
#
_symmetry.space_group_name_H-M   'P 1'
#
loop_
_entity.id
_entity.type
_entity.pdbx_description
1 polymer ?
#
loop_
_entity_poly.entity_id
_entity_poly.type
_entity_poly.pdbx_seq_one_letter_code
_entity_poly.pdbx_strand_id
1 'polypeptide(L)'
;MARDNRIQMFPHEWRASTTLSGVYALRMLGMFLVLPVLAMYAASLPGAENNKALVGMAMGIYGLTQALLQLPLGMASDKFGRKKVIYAGLIVFAAGSFLAAVADSLQMLVAARAIQGAGAVSAAVTALLADLTRNEVRT
;
A
#
# COMPACT_ATOMS: atom_id res chain seq x y z
N MET A 1 -14.52 -15.23 42.17
CA MET A 1 -15.24 -14.71 40.99
C MET A 1 -14.26 -13.93 40.13
N ALA A 2 -13.67 -14.56 39.15
CA ALA A 2 -12.85 -13.86 38.18
C ALA A 2 -13.78 -12.98 37.34
N ARG A 3 -13.64 -11.66 37.45
CA ARG A 3 -14.25 -10.73 36.50
C ARG A 3 -13.65 -11.04 35.13
N ASP A 4 -14.44 -11.62 34.26
CA ASP A 4 -14.15 -11.73 32.84
C ASP A 4 -14.09 -10.30 32.28
N ASN A 5 -12.94 -9.70 32.45
CA ASN A 5 -12.66 -8.33 32.01
C ASN A 5 -12.30 -8.39 30.53
N ARG A 6 -13.22 -8.94 29.71
CA ARG A 6 -13.08 -8.84 28.27
C ARG A 6 -13.12 -7.37 27.91
N ILE A 7 -11.97 -6.85 27.55
CA ILE A 7 -11.84 -5.49 27.06
C ILE A 7 -12.63 -5.42 25.76
N GLN A 8 -13.81 -4.84 25.82
CA GLN A 8 -14.66 -4.69 24.65
C GLN A 8 -14.33 -3.37 23.94
N MET A 9 -14.24 -3.46 22.61
CA MET A 9 -14.05 -2.27 21.79
C MET A 9 -15.33 -1.41 21.78
N PHE A 10 -15.17 -0.11 21.88
CA PHE A 10 -16.30 0.80 21.67
C PHE A 10 -16.76 0.77 20.21
N PRO A 11 -18.03 1.13 19.92
CA PRO A 11 -18.57 1.11 18.55
C PRO A 11 -17.75 1.93 17.56
N HIS A 12 -17.18 3.07 17.98
CA HIS A 12 -16.33 3.89 17.11
C HIS A 12 -14.98 3.24 16.82
N GLU A 13 -14.41 2.51 17.78
CA GLU A 13 -13.16 1.75 17.60
C GLU A 13 -13.37 0.58 16.62
N TRP A 14 -14.50 -0.10 16.72
CA TRP A 14 -14.92 -1.15 15.78
C TRP A 14 -15.05 -0.60 14.36
N ARG A 15 -15.74 0.52 14.20
CA ARG A 15 -15.91 1.16 12.89
C ARG A 15 -14.58 1.59 12.28
N ALA A 16 -13.73 2.23 13.07
CA ALA A 16 -12.40 2.65 12.62
C ALA A 16 -11.54 1.44 12.21
N SER A 17 -11.48 0.42 13.05
CA SER A 17 -10.71 -0.79 12.80
C SER A 17 -11.20 -1.52 11.54
N THR A 18 -12.52 -1.72 11.42
CA THR A 18 -13.12 -2.42 10.28
C THR A 18 -12.89 -1.66 8.97
N THR A 19 -13.08 -0.33 8.98
CA THR A 19 -12.90 0.49 7.79
C THR A 19 -11.44 0.48 7.33
N LEU A 20 -10.51 0.71 8.25
CA LEU A 20 -9.07 0.74 7.92
C LEU A 20 -8.56 -0.65 7.51
N SER A 21 -9.02 -1.70 8.18
CA SER A 21 -8.71 -3.09 7.79
C SER A 21 -9.25 -3.43 6.41
N GLY A 22 -10.45 -2.96 6.08
CA GLY A 22 -11.07 -3.12 4.77
C GLY A 22 -10.26 -2.46 3.66
N VAL A 23 -9.82 -1.23 3.88
CA VAL A 23 -8.94 -0.50 2.93
C VAL A 23 -7.63 -1.26 2.73
N TYR A 24 -7.01 -1.70 3.80
CA TYR A 24 -5.76 -2.45 3.73
C TYR A 24 -5.93 -3.80 3.03
N ALA A 25 -7.01 -4.54 3.35
CA ALA A 25 -7.32 -5.82 2.73
C ALA A 25 -7.57 -5.69 1.23
N LEU A 26 -8.36 -4.69 0.81
CA LEU A 26 -8.60 -4.39 -0.60
C LEU A 26 -7.29 -4.06 -1.35
N ARG A 27 -6.44 -3.28 -0.73
CA ARG A 27 -5.13 -2.94 -1.29
C ARG A 27 -4.26 -4.18 -1.48
N MET A 28 -4.18 -5.04 -0.46
CA MET A 28 -3.41 -6.29 -0.53
C MET A 28 -3.99 -7.25 -1.56
N LEU A 29 -5.31 -7.42 -1.56
CA LEU A 29 -5.99 -8.26 -2.54
C LEU A 29 -5.70 -7.78 -3.97
N GLY A 30 -5.83 -6.49 -4.23
CA GLY A 30 -5.50 -5.90 -5.52
C GLY A 30 -4.06 -6.17 -5.93
N MET A 31 -3.12 -6.02 -5.02
CA MET A 31 -1.71 -6.29 -5.28
C MET A 31 -1.48 -7.78 -5.65
N PHE A 32 -2.03 -8.71 -4.88
CA PHE A 32 -1.86 -10.14 -5.14
C PHE A 32 -2.55 -10.61 -6.43
N LEU A 33 -3.71 -10.03 -6.76
CA LEU A 33 -4.40 -10.34 -8.02
C LEU A 33 -3.65 -9.81 -9.24
N VAL A 34 -3.01 -8.66 -9.10
CA VAL A 34 -2.29 -8.02 -10.20
C VAL A 34 -0.95 -8.69 -10.48
N LEU A 35 -0.27 -9.27 -9.48
CA LEU A 35 1.07 -9.83 -9.64
C LEU A 35 1.19 -10.85 -10.79
N PRO A 36 0.33 -11.88 -10.91
CA PRO A 36 0.44 -12.82 -12.02
C PRO A 36 0.21 -12.17 -13.39
N VAL A 37 -0.80 -11.29 -13.46
CA VAL A 37 -1.14 -10.56 -14.70
C VAL A 37 0.00 -9.61 -15.08
N LEU A 38 0.56 -8.92 -14.09
CA LEU A 38 1.69 -8.02 -14.29
C LEU A 38 2.93 -8.75 -14.81
N ALA A 39 3.22 -9.94 -14.28
CA ALA A 39 4.34 -10.74 -14.73
C ALA A 39 4.20 -11.13 -16.21
N MET A 40 3.01 -11.58 -16.60
CA MET A 40 2.71 -11.90 -18.00
C MET A 40 2.78 -10.66 -18.89
N TYR A 41 2.23 -9.56 -18.43
CA TYR A 41 2.24 -8.29 -19.17
C TYR A 41 3.67 -7.76 -19.35
N ALA A 42 4.47 -7.73 -18.29
CA ALA A 42 5.85 -7.29 -18.35
C ALA A 42 6.68 -8.15 -19.33
N ALA A 43 6.46 -9.47 -19.32
CA ALA A 43 7.13 -10.39 -20.24
C ALA A 43 6.71 -10.20 -21.70
N SER A 44 5.51 -9.68 -21.95
CA SER A 44 4.99 -9.42 -23.30
C SER A 44 5.44 -8.09 -23.91
N LEU A 45 6.00 -7.20 -23.12
CA LEU A 45 6.42 -5.87 -23.57
C LEU A 45 7.69 -5.96 -24.46
N PRO A 46 7.84 -5.05 -25.44
CA PRO A 46 9.02 -5.02 -26.29
C PRO A 46 10.32 -4.94 -25.50
N GLY A 47 11.27 -5.80 -25.83
CA GLY A 47 12.59 -5.85 -25.17
C GLY A 47 12.66 -6.72 -23.92
N ALA A 48 11.55 -7.27 -23.45
CA ALA A 48 11.53 -8.12 -22.27
C ALA A 48 12.37 -9.39 -22.43
N GLU A 49 12.38 -9.97 -23.63
CA GLU A 49 13.15 -11.18 -23.96
C GLU A 49 14.67 -10.98 -23.75
N ASN A 50 15.16 -9.77 -24.04
CA ASN A 50 16.57 -9.42 -23.95
C ASN A 50 16.94 -8.76 -22.61
N ASN A 51 15.95 -8.47 -21.75
CA ASN A 51 16.18 -7.75 -20.51
C ASN A 51 15.34 -8.29 -19.35
N LYS A 52 15.63 -9.55 -18.98
CA LYS A 52 14.96 -10.21 -17.85
C LYS A 52 15.18 -9.51 -16.51
N ALA A 53 16.32 -8.82 -16.34
CA ALA A 53 16.60 -8.03 -15.15
C ALA A 53 15.62 -6.86 -15.01
N LEU A 54 15.23 -6.20 -16.10
CA LEU A 54 14.26 -5.12 -16.10
C LEU A 54 12.85 -5.64 -15.80
N VAL A 55 12.50 -6.83 -16.27
CA VAL A 55 11.25 -7.51 -15.90
C VAL A 55 11.21 -7.77 -14.40
N GLY A 56 12.27 -8.32 -13.84
CA GLY A 56 12.41 -8.53 -12.39
C GLY A 56 12.33 -7.22 -11.61
N MET A 57 12.93 -6.15 -12.12
CA MET A 57 12.86 -4.81 -11.54
C MET A 57 11.42 -4.28 -11.54
N ALA A 58 10.68 -4.45 -12.62
CA ALA A 58 9.27 -4.06 -12.69
C ALA A 58 8.42 -4.74 -11.62
N MET A 59 8.74 -6.00 -11.29
CA MET A 59 8.07 -6.74 -10.22
C MET A 59 8.49 -6.27 -8.83
N GLY A 60 9.77 -6.00 -8.61
CA GLY A 60 10.33 -5.72 -7.28
C GLY A 60 10.36 -4.26 -6.88
N ILE A 61 10.37 -3.33 -7.82
CA ILE A 61 10.53 -1.89 -7.54
C ILE A 61 9.41 -1.32 -6.67
N TYR A 62 8.20 -1.83 -6.79
CA TYR A 62 7.08 -1.47 -5.94
C TYR A 62 7.40 -1.68 -4.45
N GLY A 63 7.83 -2.89 -4.11
CA GLY A 63 8.19 -3.23 -2.73
C GLY A 63 9.38 -2.44 -2.22
N LEU A 64 10.40 -2.23 -3.06
CA LEU A 64 11.57 -1.44 -2.70
C LEU A 64 11.20 0.01 -2.42
N THR A 65 10.45 0.65 -3.30
CA THR A 65 10.00 2.03 -3.12
C THR A 65 9.10 2.15 -1.88
N GLN A 66 8.20 1.19 -1.68
CA GLN A 66 7.36 1.13 -0.48
C GLN A 66 8.21 1.05 0.79
N ALA A 67 9.19 0.16 0.83
CA ALA A 67 10.06 -0.02 2.00
C ALA A 67 10.87 1.24 2.31
N LEU A 68 11.45 1.87 1.29
CA LEU A 68 12.25 3.09 1.45
C LEU A 68 11.40 4.29 1.92
N LEU A 69 10.18 4.42 1.42
CA LEU A 69 9.32 5.56 1.72
C LEU A 69 8.43 5.34 2.95
N GLN A 70 8.38 4.15 3.50
CA GLN A 70 7.53 3.84 4.66
C GLN A 70 7.89 4.68 5.87
N LEU A 71 9.18 4.84 6.17
CA LEU A 71 9.64 5.69 7.27
C LEU A 71 9.37 7.18 7.02
N PRO A 72 9.79 7.79 5.88
CA PRO A 72 9.48 9.18 5.59
C PRO A 72 7.98 9.49 5.57
N LEU A 73 7.16 8.59 5.01
CA LEU A 73 5.70 8.76 4.99
C LEU A 73 5.08 8.61 6.37
N GLY A 74 5.61 7.72 7.21
CA GLY A 74 5.21 7.62 8.61
C GLY A 74 5.48 8.92 9.37
N MET A 75 6.68 9.48 9.24
CA MET A 75 7.04 10.76 9.86
C MET A 75 6.21 11.92 9.30
N ALA A 76 5.97 11.95 7.99
CA ALA A 76 5.11 12.95 7.36
C ALA A 76 3.68 12.87 7.90
N SER A 77 3.17 11.67 8.14
CA SER A 77 1.84 11.47 8.73
C SER A 77 1.74 11.99 10.16
N ASP A 78 2.82 11.92 10.93
CA ASP A 78 2.88 12.51 12.27
C ASP A 78 2.88 14.06 12.22
N LYS A 79 3.55 14.64 11.21
CA LYS A 79 3.72 16.08 11.07
C LYS A 79 2.53 16.78 10.39
N PHE A 80 2.02 16.21 9.31
CA PHE A 80 0.98 16.82 8.46
C PHE A 80 -0.43 16.28 8.72
N GLY A 81 -0.56 15.23 9.52
CA GLY A 81 -1.81 14.55 9.80
C GLY A 81 -1.97 13.22 9.04
N ARG A 82 -2.49 12.21 9.74
CA ARG A 82 -2.64 10.85 9.22
C ARG A 82 -3.50 10.80 7.95
N LYS A 83 -4.69 11.43 8.02
CA LYS A 83 -5.67 11.40 6.93
C LYS A 83 -5.13 12.03 5.65
N LYS A 84 -4.44 13.18 5.77
CA LYS A 84 -3.87 13.88 4.61
C LYS A 84 -2.84 13.03 3.88
N VAL A 85 -1.95 12.37 4.62
CA VAL A 85 -0.93 11.49 4.04
C VAL A 85 -1.57 10.26 3.40
N ILE A 86 -2.61 9.67 4.01
CA ILE A 86 -3.34 8.54 3.45
C ILE A 86 -4.00 8.93 2.12
N TYR A 87 -4.70 10.05 2.06
CA TYR A 87 -5.33 10.53 0.83
C TYR A 87 -4.31 10.82 -0.27
N ALA A 88 -3.22 11.53 0.07
CA ALA A 88 -2.14 11.79 -0.88
C ALA A 88 -1.52 10.50 -1.41
N GLY A 89 -1.23 9.54 -0.54
CA GLY A 89 -0.69 8.24 -0.92
C GLY A 89 -1.64 7.44 -1.81
N LEU A 90 -2.94 7.45 -1.52
CA LEU A 90 -3.94 6.78 -2.36
C LEU A 90 -4.04 7.41 -3.75
N ILE A 91 -3.96 8.73 -3.84
CA ILE A 91 -3.96 9.44 -5.14
C ILE A 91 -2.71 9.06 -5.95
N VAL A 92 -1.53 9.06 -5.32
CA VAL A 92 -0.27 8.65 -5.97
C VAL A 92 -0.33 7.19 -6.40
N PHE A 93 -0.87 6.32 -5.56
CA PHE A 93 -1.06 4.91 -5.88
C PHE A 93 -2.00 4.72 -7.08
N ALA A 94 -3.12 5.42 -7.11
CA ALA A 94 -4.08 5.37 -8.22
C ALA A 94 -3.45 5.88 -9.54
N ALA A 95 -2.70 6.98 -9.47
CA ALA A 95 -1.98 7.51 -10.63
C ALA A 95 -0.94 6.50 -11.17
N GLY A 96 -0.16 5.88 -10.28
CA GLY A 96 0.79 4.83 -10.65
C GLY A 96 0.10 3.61 -11.26
N SER A 97 -1.04 3.21 -10.73
CA SER A 97 -1.84 2.10 -11.26
C SER A 97 -2.35 2.39 -12.66
N PHE A 98 -2.83 3.61 -12.89
CA PHE A 98 -3.28 4.05 -14.21
C PHE A 98 -2.13 4.07 -15.22
N LEU A 99 -0.97 4.61 -14.83
CA LEU A 99 0.23 4.59 -15.66
C LEU A 99 0.70 3.17 -15.99
N ALA A 100 0.64 2.26 -15.03
CA ALA A 100 0.97 0.85 -15.26
C ALA A 100 0.00 0.19 -16.27
N ALA A 101 -1.28 0.53 -16.20
CA ALA A 101 -2.29 0.00 -17.10
C ALA A 101 -2.10 0.45 -18.57
N VAL A 102 -1.59 1.66 -18.78
CA VAL A 102 -1.35 2.22 -20.12
C VAL A 102 0.11 2.13 -20.56
N ALA A 103 0.98 1.50 -19.76
CA ALA A 103 2.39 1.35 -20.08
C ALA A 103 2.58 0.46 -21.32
N ASP A 104 3.25 0.98 -22.32
CA ASP A 104 3.57 0.28 -23.58
C ASP A 104 5.06 -0.04 -23.71
N SER A 105 5.86 0.31 -22.72
CA SER A 105 7.26 -0.03 -22.61
C SER A 105 7.60 -0.56 -21.20
N LEU A 106 8.63 -1.40 -21.12
CA LEU A 106 9.06 -1.98 -19.86
C LEU A 106 9.59 -0.91 -18.88
N GLN A 107 10.29 0.11 -19.41
CA GLN A 107 10.79 1.24 -18.62
C GLN A 107 9.66 2.07 -18.03
N MET A 108 8.60 2.32 -18.79
CA MET A 108 7.41 3.03 -18.31
C MET A 108 6.69 2.21 -17.24
N LEU A 109 6.63 0.89 -17.39
CA LEU A 109 6.05 -0.01 -16.39
C LEU A 109 6.84 0.03 -15.08
N VAL A 110 8.17 0.01 -15.13
CA VAL A 110 9.03 0.15 -13.95
C VAL A 110 8.78 1.47 -13.23
N ALA A 111 8.72 2.58 -13.98
CA ALA A 111 8.41 3.90 -13.42
C ALA A 111 7.02 3.94 -12.77
N ALA A 112 6.02 3.38 -13.42
CA ALA A 112 4.66 3.29 -12.87
C ALA A 112 4.61 2.47 -11.58
N ARG A 113 5.33 1.37 -11.52
CA ARG A 113 5.44 0.53 -10.31
C ARG A 113 6.17 1.25 -9.17
N ALA A 114 7.21 2.03 -9.48
CA ALA A 114 7.88 2.88 -8.49
C ALA A 114 6.92 3.92 -7.91
N ILE A 115 6.12 4.57 -8.74
CA ILE A 115 5.09 5.54 -8.31
C ILE A 115 4.02 4.85 -7.45
N GLN A 116 3.56 3.66 -7.81
CA GLN A 116 2.66 2.87 -6.96
C GLN A 116 3.26 2.61 -5.58
N GLY A 117 4.53 2.23 -5.52
CA GLY A 117 5.25 2.04 -4.26
C GLY A 117 5.36 3.31 -3.43
N ALA A 118 5.54 4.47 -4.09
CA ALA A 118 5.56 5.78 -3.43
C ALA A 118 4.22 6.13 -2.76
N GLY A 119 3.10 5.57 -3.24
CA GLY A 119 1.80 5.68 -2.61
C GLY A 119 1.59 4.78 -1.40
N ALA A 120 2.66 4.24 -0.82
CA ALA A 120 2.60 3.34 0.34
C ALA A 120 2.02 4.03 1.57
N VAL A 121 0.80 3.64 1.93
CA VAL A 121 0.06 4.25 3.06
C VAL A 121 -0.02 3.33 4.28
N SER A 122 0.58 2.15 4.24
CA SER A 122 0.44 1.15 5.29
C SER A 122 0.86 1.66 6.68
N ALA A 123 1.99 2.39 6.76
CA ALA A 123 2.44 2.97 8.01
C ALA A 123 1.46 4.03 8.54
N ALA A 124 0.96 4.90 7.66
CA ALA A 124 0.00 5.93 8.03
C ALA A 124 -1.36 5.33 8.45
N VAL A 125 -1.81 4.28 7.78
CA VAL A 125 -3.05 3.55 8.14
C VAL A 125 -2.90 2.90 9.52
N THR A 126 -1.79 2.21 9.77
CA THR A 126 -1.51 1.60 11.07
C THR A 126 -1.45 2.64 12.18
N ALA A 127 -0.80 3.77 11.92
CA ALA A 127 -0.71 4.87 12.86
C ALA A 127 -2.09 5.51 13.13
N LEU A 128 -2.91 5.70 12.11
CA LEU A 128 -4.28 6.19 12.27
C LEU A 128 -5.13 5.23 13.11
N LEU A 129 -5.02 3.93 12.86
CA LEU A 129 -5.70 2.92 13.66
C LEU A 129 -5.26 3.00 15.12
N ALA A 130 -3.96 3.14 15.35
CA ALA A 130 -3.42 3.31 16.70
C ALA A 130 -3.94 4.56 17.40
N ASP A 131 -4.13 5.66 16.68
CA ASP A 131 -4.67 6.92 17.23
C ASP A 131 -6.18 6.83 17.54
N LEU A 132 -6.91 5.97 16.82
CA LEU A 132 -8.36 5.82 16.95
C LEU A 132 -8.78 4.70 17.90
N THR A 133 -7.85 3.90 18.37
CA THR A 133 -8.12 2.77 19.27
C THR A 133 -7.38 2.93 20.60
N ARG A 134 -7.99 2.44 21.68
CA ARG A 134 -7.33 2.43 22.99
C ARG A 134 -6.19 1.40 23.02
N ASN A 135 -5.21 1.66 23.87
CA ASN A 135 -4.06 0.76 24.02
C ASN A 135 -4.47 -0.67 24.41
N GLU A 136 -5.54 -0.81 25.21
CA GLU A 136 -6.01 -2.10 25.71
C GLU A 136 -6.63 -3.01 24.64
N VAL A 137 -7.09 -2.44 23.52
CA VAL A 137 -7.70 -3.19 22.40
C VAL A 137 -6.81 -3.26 21.17
N ARG A 138 -5.62 -2.70 21.25
CA ARG A 138 -4.63 -2.74 20.19
C ARG A 138 -3.90 -4.09 20.20
N THR A 139 -3.97 -4.82 19.14
CA THR A 139 -3.26 -6.10 18.94
C THR A 139 -2.09 -5.95 17.99
#